data_67d693e49afae86b75e1518832e78dc4
#
_entry.id   67d693e49afae86b75e1518832e78dc4
#
_cell.length_a   1.000
_cell.length_b   1.000
_cell.length_c   1.000
_cell.angle_alpha   90.00
_cell.angle_beta   90.00
_cell.angle_gamma   90.00
#
_symmetry.space_group_name_H-M   'P 1'
#
loop_
_entity.id
_entity.type
_entity.pdbx_description
1 polymer ?
#
loop_
_entity_poly.entity_id
_entity_poly.type
_entity_poly.pdbx_seq_one_letter_code
_entity_poly.pdbx_strand_id
1 'polypeptide(L)'
;MDYDLFNDLEKFHLSNYEIKAYSCLLMNGPMKATEIIKETGIPQPRMYDILGKLQKRGLILINSSLKKTYEAVMPADAFKEELINMEKYVNQLDTFIKINKKKIPAKSPNVWFIENDSRIETKLEESIEAAKTEIVLSLPETRIRYLLPVMRKAYNNGVTICSVLGNNVGSSVIKLMSEIGVVRTRDVTPAEIVIVDRKLSFLNAKSITEGSDYSVFIQEDELVDIMGYYFYYMNWIPSKYETDFSQFRKLKISTSWLACEAIDNILEKRKRINATLKGIYSLKEVDMKGEIKSTVRIQGVKQSFILSTPDRDYTVGGKNGKLEDVRMIELNMDSISI
;
A
#
# COMPACT_ATOMS: atom_id res chain seq x y z
N MET A 1 5.41 33.47 17.21
CA MET A 1 4.97 33.32 15.82
C MET A 1 5.97 32.42 15.16
N ASP A 2 5.49 31.31 14.60
CA ASP A 2 6.32 30.26 13.98
C ASP A 2 6.85 30.76 12.64
N TYR A 3 7.99 31.45 12.64
CA TYR A 3 8.67 31.89 11.42
C TYR A 3 9.30 30.72 10.66
N ASP A 4 9.35 29.51 11.25
CA ASP A 4 9.92 28.32 10.63
C ASP A 4 9.15 27.89 9.36
N LEU A 5 7.83 28.11 9.31
CA LEU A 5 7.03 27.78 8.13
C LEU A 5 7.44 28.57 6.88
N PHE A 6 7.89 29.83 7.01
CA PHE A 6 8.35 30.61 5.86
C PHE A 6 9.71 30.19 5.32
N ASN A 7 10.54 29.50 6.13
CA ASN A 7 11.83 28.99 5.67
C ASN A 7 11.65 27.91 4.59
N ASP A 8 10.54 27.18 4.63
CA ASP A 8 10.18 26.18 3.60
C ASP A 8 9.96 26.77 2.20
N LEU A 9 9.85 28.11 2.07
CA LEU A 9 9.80 28.77 0.76
C LEU A 9 11.13 28.65 -0.02
N GLU A 10 12.22 28.23 0.63
CA GLU A 10 13.46 27.82 -0.05
C GLU A 10 13.22 26.68 -1.06
N LYS A 11 12.24 25.80 -0.80
CA LYS A 11 11.83 24.75 -1.72
C LYS A 11 11.32 25.27 -3.06
N PHE A 12 10.87 26.52 -3.09
CA PHE A 12 10.48 27.25 -4.30
C PHE A 12 11.60 28.17 -4.81
N HIS A 13 12.85 27.88 -4.45
CA HIS A 13 14.05 28.63 -4.91
C HIS A 13 14.02 30.11 -4.58
N LEU A 14 13.44 30.53 -3.44
CA LEU A 14 13.56 31.84 -2.90
C LEU A 14 14.82 31.94 -2.04
N SER A 15 15.58 33.01 -2.21
CA SER A 15 16.70 33.33 -1.31
C SER A 15 16.20 33.86 0.02
N ASN A 16 17.01 33.79 1.08
CA ASN A 16 16.67 34.27 2.41
C ASN A 16 16.14 35.72 2.44
N TYR A 17 16.66 36.61 1.60
CA TYR A 17 16.16 37.98 1.51
C TYR A 17 14.82 38.07 0.78
N GLU A 18 14.61 37.27 -0.25
CA GLU A 18 13.30 37.17 -0.94
C GLU A 18 12.23 36.62 0.02
N ILE A 19 12.56 35.59 0.79
CA ILE A 19 11.66 35.05 1.83
C ILE A 19 11.30 36.13 2.84
N LYS A 20 12.29 36.84 3.41
CA LYS A 20 12.04 37.90 4.38
C LYS A 20 11.15 39.04 3.84
N ALA A 21 11.40 39.49 2.61
CA ALA A 21 10.61 40.54 1.99
C ALA A 21 9.17 40.07 1.66
N TYR A 22 9.04 38.87 1.12
CA TYR A 22 7.75 38.30 0.75
C TYR A 22 6.89 37.98 1.99
N SER A 23 7.45 37.34 3.02
CA SER A 23 6.76 37.05 4.27
C SER A 23 6.37 38.31 5.01
N CYS A 24 7.21 39.35 4.98
CA CYS A 24 6.87 40.65 5.53
C CYS A 24 5.61 41.25 4.88
N LEU A 25 5.50 41.18 3.56
CA LEU A 25 4.35 41.65 2.81
C LEU A 25 3.11 40.79 3.04
N LEU A 26 3.27 39.48 3.17
CA LEU A 26 2.15 38.57 3.49
C LEU A 26 1.52 38.87 4.85
N MET A 27 2.36 39.18 5.82
CA MET A 27 1.90 39.41 7.21
C MET A 27 1.38 40.81 7.46
N ASN A 28 1.92 41.81 6.76
CA ASN A 28 1.60 43.23 7.05
C ASN A 28 0.75 43.88 5.95
N GLY A 29 0.49 43.19 4.83
CA GLY A 29 -0.25 43.72 3.69
C GLY A 29 0.58 44.70 2.84
N PRO A 30 -0.07 45.59 2.06
CA PRO A 30 0.62 46.49 1.14
C PRO A 30 1.52 47.49 1.86
N MET A 31 2.81 47.57 1.48
CA MET A 31 3.83 48.40 2.10
C MET A 31 4.67 49.14 1.05
N LYS A 32 5.28 50.27 1.46
CA LYS A 32 6.34 50.95 0.68
C LYS A 32 7.68 50.25 0.90
N ALA A 33 8.59 50.37 -0.08
CA ALA A 33 9.93 49.79 0.04
C ALA A 33 10.67 50.23 1.32
N THR A 34 10.51 51.48 1.75
CA THR A 34 11.13 52.02 2.96
C THR A 34 10.58 51.37 4.25
N GLU A 35 9.31 51.00 4.26
CA GLU A 35 8.67 50.30 5.37
C GLU A 35 9.15 48.85 5.45
N ILE A 36 9.24 48.17 4.30
CA ILE A 36 9.78 46.81 4.22
C ILE A 36 11.24 46.77 4.67
N ILE A 37 12.07 47.76 4.26
CA ILE A 37 13.45 47.90 4.73
C ILE A 37 13.52 47.99 6.27
N LYS A 38 12.66 48.83 6.86
CA LYS A 38 12.63 49.00 8.29
C LYS A 38 12.26 47.72 9.06
N GLU A 39 11.27 46.99 8.55
CA GLU A 39 10.79 45.76 9.20
C GLU A 39 11.74 44.55 8.99
N THR A 40 12.36 44.43 7.81
CA THR A 40 13.17 43.27 7.48
C THR A 40 14.66 43.45 7.76
N GLY A 41 15.15 44.68 7.90
CA GLY A 41 16.57 44.98 8.02
C GLY A 41 17.38 44.74 6.73
N ILE A 42 16.73 44.55 5.61
CA ILE A 42 17.41 44.33 4.31
C ILE A 42 18.01 45.66 3.82
N PRO A 43 19.32 45.68 3.44
CA PRO A 43 19.98 46.93 2.96
C PRO A 43 19.24 47.52 1.75
N GLN A 44 19.07 48.86 1.78
CA GLN A 44 18.33 49.62 0.76
C GLN A 44 18.79 49.31 -0.68
N PRO A 45 20.07 49.22 -1.02
CA PRO A 45 20.51 48.88 -2.40
C PRO A 45 20.00 47.50 -2.87
N ARG A 46 19.88 46.52 -1.94
CA ARG A 46 19.41 45.20 -2.25
C ARG A 46 17.89 45.06 -2.34
N MET A 47 17.17 45.92 -1.58
CA MET A 47 15.70 45.82 -1.51
C MET A 47 15.05 45.98 -2.89
N TYR A 48 15.49 46.97 -3.68
CA TYR A 48 14.89 47.17 -5.02
C TYR A 48 15.17 46.04 -5.97
N ASP A 49 16.33 45.39 -5.89
CA ASP A 49 16.66 44.20 -6.67
C ASP A 49 15.75 43.01 -6.26
N ILE A 50 15.57 42.81 -4.95
CA ILE A 50 14.70 41.75 -4.39
C ILE A 50 13.25 41.96 -4.82
N LEU A 51 12.71 43.17 -4.66
CA LEU A 51 11.34 43.48 -5.09
C LEU A 51 11.17 43.32 -6.60
N GLY A 52 12.18 43.68 -7.38
CA GLY A 52 12.17 43.43 -8.84
C GLY A 52 12.16 41.94 -9.20
N LYS A 53 12.89 41.09 -8.45
CA LYS A 53 12.88 39.65 -8.65
C LYS A 53 11.54 39.02 -8.25
N LEU A 54 11.00 39.41 -7.08
CA LEU A 54 9.69 38.94 -6.62
C LEU A 54 8.57 39.33 -7.60
N GLN A 55 8.63 40.55 -8.14
CA GLN A 55 7.68 41.02 -9.16
C GLN A 55 7.78 40.20 -10.46
N LYS A 56 8.99 39.97 -10.97
CA LYS A 56 9.20 39.17 -12.17
C LYS A 56 8.69 37.74 -12.06
N ARG A 57 8.70 37.21 -10.83
CA ARG A 57 8.16 35.88 -10.52
C ARG A 57 6.66 35.89 -10.24
N GLY A 58 6.00 37.06 -10.26
CA GLY A 58 4.57 37.16 -9.94
C GLY A 58 4.22 37.01 -8.46
N LEU A 59 5.21 37.04 -7.56
CA LEU A 59 5.00 36.87 -6.12
C LEU A 59 4.50 38.14 -5.43
N ILE A 60 4.70 39.31 -6.06
CA ILE A 60 4.21 40.61 -5.58
C ILE A 60 3.60 41.43 -6.72
N LEU A 61 2.64 42.25 -6.36
CA LEU A 61 2.03 43.28 -7.20
C LEU A 61 2.57 44.65 -6.82
N ILE A 62 2.60 45.58 -7.77
CA ILE A 62 2.99 46.97 -7.56
C ILE A 62 1.80 47.85 -7.86
N ASN A 63 1.43 48.67 -6.87
CA ASN A 63 0.48 49.76 -7.04
C ASN A 63 1.24 51.09 -7.18
N SER A 64 1.04 51.76 -8.32
CA SER A 64 1.75 52.99 -8.67
C SER A 64 0.85 54.22 -8.68
N SER A 65 -0.39 54.16 -8.15
CA SER A 65 -1.40 55.22 -8.35
C SER A 65 -1.10 56.58 -7.65
N LEU A 66 -0.60 56.57 -6.41
CA LEU A 66 -0.24 57.82 -5.67
C LEU A 66 1.12 57.70 -4.98
N LYS A 67 1.42 56.55 -4.40
CA LYS A 67 2.72 56.21 -3.77
C LYS A 67 3.00 54.74 -4.10
N LYS A 68 4.16 54.46 -4.65
CA LYS A 68 4.55 53.10 -5.00
C LYS A 68 4.52 52.18 -3.80
N THR A 69 3.55 51.24 -3.75
CA THR A 69 3.41 50.23 -2.72
C THR A 69 3.51 48.85 -3.35
N TYR A 70 3.93 47.86 -2.58
CA TYR A 70 4.11 46.46 -2.94
C TYR A 70 3.15 45.62 -2.11
N GLU A 71 2.52 44.65 -2.73
CA GLU A 71 1.55 43.75 -2.10
C GLU A 71 1.92 42.31 -2.48
N ALA A 72 1.92 41.41 -1.53
CA ALA A 72 2.18 39.99 -1.79
C ALA A 72 0.96 39.32 -2.41
N VAL A 73 1.20 38.51 -3.43
CA VAL A 73 0.22 37.54 -3.94
C VAL A 73 0.18 36.36 -2.96
N MET A 74 -1.00 35.87 -2.62
CA MET A 74 -1.13 34.73 -1.71
C MET A 74 -0.40 33.49 -2.25
N PRO A 75 0.28 32.71 -1.42
CA PRO A 75 1.10 31.58 -1.86
C PRO A 75 0.37 30.58 -2.75
N ALA A 76 -0.90 30.31 -2.46
CA ALA A 76 -1.72 29.39 -3.25
C ALA A 76 -1.89 29.85 -4.72
N ASP A 77 -1.93 31.16 -4.97
CA ASP A 77 -2.05 31.72 -6.32
C ASP A 77 -0.68 31.95 -6.93
N ALA A 78 0.29 32.43 -6.13
CA ALA A 78 1.64 32.75 -6.55
C ALA A 78 2.40 31.53 -7.09
N PHE A 79 2.25 30.37 -6.48
CA PHE A 79 2.96 29.13 -6.87
C PHE A 79 2.09 28.15 -7.67
N LYS A 80 0.83 28.48 -7.97
CA LYS A 80 -0.11 27.59 -8.66
C LYS A 80 0.42 27.08 -10.00
N GLU A 81 0.93 27.96 -10.82
CA GLU A 81 1.44 27.60 -12.15
C GLU A 81 2.70 26.73 -12.05
N GLU A 82 3.59 27.02 -11.10
CA GLU A 82 4.82 26.26 -10.86
C GLU A 82 4.49 24.82 -10.40
N LEU A 83 3.53 24.66 -9.51
CA LEU A 83 3.05 23.35 -9.05
C LEU A 83 2.42 22.54 -10.19
N ILE A 84 1.55 23.15 -11.00
CA ILE A 84 0.93 22.47 -12.17
C ILE A 84 2.00 22.04 -13.18
N ASN A 85 3.01 22.88 -13.45
CA ASN A 85 4.08 22.56 -14.37
C ASN A 85 4.98 21.44 -13.84
N MET A 86 5.25 21.42 -12.53
CA MET A 86 6.02 20.34 -11.88
C MET A 86 5.27 19.00 -11.98
N GLU A 87 3.99 18.99 -11.67
CA GLU A 87 3.15 17.79 -11.79
C GLU A 87 3.10 17.26 -13.23
N LYS A 88 2.91 18.17 -14.20
CA LYS A 88 2.93 17.82 -15.62
C LYS A 88 4.26 17.22 -16.05
N TYR A 89 5.38 17.80 -15.62
CA TYR A 89 6.71 17.30 -15.91
C TYR A 89 6.94 15.90 -15.34
N VAL A 90 6.57 15.67 -14.07
CA VAL A 90 6.68 14.37 -13.43
C VAL A 90 5.88 13.31 -14.20
N ASN A 91 4.63 13.61 -14.58
CA ASN A 91 3.78 12.73 -15.37
C ASN A 91 4.34 12.41 -16.76
N GLN A 92 4.96 13.40 -17.42
CA GLN A 92 5.64 13.20 -18.70
C GLN A 92 6.87 12.29 -18.54
N LEU A 93 7.67 12.51 -17.50
CA LEU A 93 8.84 11.70 -17.19
C LEU A 93 8.46 10.24 -16.89
N ASP A 94 7.42 10.03 -16.10
CA ASP A 94 6.87 8.71 -15.82
C ASP A 94 6.42 7.97 -17.07
N THR A 95 5.72 8.70 -17.96
CA THR A 95 5.27 8.15 -19.23
C THR A 95 6.46 7.77 -20.12
N PHE A 96 7.45 8.67 -20.21
CA PHE A 96 8.67 8.42 -20.97
C PHE A 96 9.42 7.19 -20.46
N ILE A 97 9.57 7.06 -19.13
CA ILE A 97 10.24 5.90 -18.51
C ILE A 97 9.46 4.62 -18.80
N LYS A 98 8.13 4.61 -18.65
CA LYS A 98 7.29 3.43 -18.92
C LYS A 98 7.43 2.92 -20.36
N ILE A 99 7.54 3.83 -21.32
CA ILE A 99 7.65 3.49 -22.74
C ILE A 99 9.08 3.00 -23.08
N ASN A 100 10.10 3.63 -22.50
CA ASN A 100 11.49 3.41 -22.90
C ASN A 100 12.28 2.47 -21.98
N LYS A 101 11.70 2.06 -20.82
CA LYS A 101 12.37 1.15 -19.89
C LYS A 101 12.58 -0.21 -20.55
N LYS A 102 13.84 -0.55 -20.82
CA LYS A 102 14.20 -1.90 -21.29
C LYS A 102 13.73 -2.94 -20.29
N LYS A 103 13.02 -3.97 -20.74
CA LYS A 103 12.71 -5.14 -19.91
C LYS A 103 14.03 -5.80 -19.52
N ILE A 104 14.47 -5.59 -18.31
CA ILE A 104 15.62 -6.30 -17.75
C ILE A 104 15.14 -7.73 -17.54
N PRO A 105 15.82 -8.76 -18.10
CA PRO A 105 15.46 -10.16 -17.83
C PRO A 105 15.57 -10.38 -16.32
N ALA A 106 14.50 -10.90 -15.72
CA ALA A 106 14.47 -11.23 -14.29
C ALA A 106 15.43 -12.40 -14.02
N LYS A 107 16.68 -12.12 -13.71
CA LYS A 107 17.70 -13.11 -13.31
C LYS A 107 18.33 -12.80 -11.94
N SER A 108 17.86 -11.77 -11.26
CA SER A 108 18.34 -11.46 -9.90
C SER A 108 17.17 -11.61 -8.92
N PRO A 109 17.36 -12.17 -7.73
CA PRO A 109 16.35 -12.14 -6.69
C PRO A 109 15.90 -10.71 -6.45
N ASN A 110 14.61 -10.45 -6.61
CA ASN A 110 14.04 -9.11 -6.40
C ASN A 110 13.74 -8.91 -4.91
N VAL A 111 14.79 -8.61 -4.14
CA VAL A 111 14.70 -8.26 -2.72
C VAL A 111 15.19 -6.83 -2.56
N TRP A 112 14.33 -5.97 -1.98
CA TRP A 112 14.59 -4.55 -1.82
C TRP A 112 14.52 -4.17 -0.35
N PHE A 113 15.54 -3.47 0.13
CA PHE A 113 15.55 -2.85 1.44
C PHE A 113 15.14 -1.39 1.31
N ILE A 114 14.16 -0.95 2.09
CA ILE A 114 13.65 0.42 2.07
C ILE A 114 13.70 0.97 3.49
N GLU A 115 14.40 2.08 3.67
CA GLU A 115 14.62 2.76 4.97
C GLU A 115 13.67 3.95 5.19
N ASN A 116 12.91 4.37 4.18
CA ASN A 116 12.08 5.57 4.23
C ASN A 116 10.60 5.21 4.35
N ASP A 117 9.94 5.59 5.45
CA ASP A 117 8.53 5.28 5.73
C ASP A 117 7.56 5.71 4.64
N SER A 118 7.72 6.90 4.07
CA SER A 118 6.82 7.36 2.99
C SER A 118 6.92 6.51 1.73
N ARG A 119 8.10 6.00 1.40
CA ARG A 119 8.30 5.07 0.28
C ARG A 119 7.73 3.70 0.56
N ILE A 120 7.80 3.26 1.82
CA ILE A 120 7.21 2.00 2.27
C ILE A 120 5.71 2.03 2.09
N GLU A 121 5.05 3.09 2.57
CA GLU A 121 3.60 3.28 2.47
C GLU A 121 3.13 3.33 1.02
N THR A 122 3.79 4.14 0.18
CA THR A 122 3.49 4.20 -1.26
C THR A 122 3.64 2.83 -1.92
N LYS A 123 4.69 2.08 -1.60
CA LYS A 123 4.94 0.76 -2.19
C LYS A 123 3.91 -0.29 -1.75
N LEU A 124 3.47 -0.23 -0.49
CA LEU A 124 2.39 -1.06 0.03
C LEU A 124 1.07 -0.73 -0.66
N GLU A 125 0.73 0.56 -0.78
CA GLU A 125 -0.48 1.02 -1.45
C GLU A 125 -0.53 0.55 -2.91
N GLU A 126 0.54 0.77 -3.69
CA GLU A 126 0.68 0.26 -5.06
C GLU A 126 0.49 -1.27 -5.15
N SER A 127 1.07 -2.00 -4.19
CA SER A 127 1.01 -3.46 -4.18
C SER A 127 -0.39 -3.98 -3.88
N ILE A 128 -1.09 -3.34 -2.94
CA ILE A 128 -2.48 -3.66 -2.58
C ILE A 128 -3.43 -3.29 -3.72
N GLU A 129 -3.22 -2.14 -4.37
CA GLU A 129 -4.03 -1.73 -5.53
C GLU A 129 -3.88 -2.69 -6.72
N ALA A 130 -2.69 -3.25 -6.91
CA ALA A 130 -2.39 -4.21 -7.97
C ALA A 130 -2.90 -5.63 -7.68
N ALA A 131 -3.36 -5.91 -6.47
CA ALA A 131 -3.83 -7.24 -6.04
C ALA A 131 -5.01 -7.73 -6.89
N LYS A 132 -5.02 -9.03 -7.18
CA LYS A 132 -6.05 -9.67 -8.02
C LYS A 132 -6.75 -10.84 -7.36
N THR A 133 -6.08 -11.48 -6.40
CA THR A 133 -6.54 -12.74 -5.81
C THR A 133 -6.70 -12.63 -4.31
N GLU A 134 -5.59 -12.42 -3.59
CA GLU A 134 -5.61 -12.41 -2.13
C GLU A 134 -4.58 -11.46 -1.53
N ILE A 135 -4.91 -10.95 -0.35
CA ILE A 135 -4.00 -10.20 0.52
C ILE A 135 -4.03 -10.83 1.89
N VAL A 136 -2.87 -11.23 2.39
CA VAL A 136 -2.69 -11.74 3.76
C VAL A 136 -1.82 -10.75 4.52
N LEU A 137 -2.28 -10.25 5.66
CA LEU A 137 -1.55 -9.18 6.35
C LEU A 137 -1.60 -9.25 7.87
N SER A 138 -0.57 -8.72 8.49
CA SER A 138 -0.53 -8.29 9.88
C SER A 138 0.18 -6.95 9.95
N LEU A 139 -0.52 -5.91 10.36
CA LEU A 139 -0.03 -4.53 10.39
C LEU A 139 -0.50 -3.81 11.68
N PRO A 140 0.22 -2.80 12.16
CA PRO A 140 -0.22 -1.95 13.24
C PRO A 140 -1.41 -1.07 12.81
N GLU A 141 -2.18 -0.60 13.79
CA GLU A 141 -3.40 0.19 13.55
C GLU A 141 -3.14 1.40 12.65
N THR A 142 -2.05 2.11 12.83
CA THR A 142 -1.70 3.31 12.05
C THR A 142 -1.62 3.02 10.55
N ARG A 143 -0.91 1.95 10.17
CA ARG A 143 -0.80 1.52 8.78
C ARG A 143 -2.11 0.97 8.22
N ILE A 144 -2.88 0.23 9.04
CA ILE A 144 -4.20 -0.25 8.62
C ILE A 144 -5.10 0.93 8.28
N ARG A 145 -5.15 1.96 9.12
CA ARG A 145 -5.98 3.16 8.87
C ARG A 145 -5.57 3.88 7.58
N TYR A 146 -4.27 4.00 7.34
CA TYR A 146 -3.75 4.59 6.11
C TYR A 146 -4.12 3.78 4.87
N LEU A 147 -3.96 2.45 4.91
CA LEU A 147 -4.19 1.56 3.77
C LEU A 147 -5.66 1.12 3.61
N LEU A 148 -6.54 1.44 4.56
CA LEU A 148 -7.95 1.00 4.53
C LEU A 148 -8.69 1.39 3.25
N PRO A 149 -8.54 2.61 2.68
CA PRO A 149 -9.21 2.97 1.43
C PRO A 149 -8.81 2.07 0.26
N VAL A 150 -7.52 1.79 0.08
CA VAL A 150 -7.05 0.94 -1.01
C VAL A 150 -7.41 -0.54 -0.77
N MET A 151 -7.39 -1.02 0.47
CA MET A 151 -7.86 -2.37 0.83
C MET A 151 -9.36 -2.53 0.54
N ARG A 152 -10.18 -1.54 0.86
CA ARG A 152 -11.62 -1.54 0.54
C ARG A 152 -11.86 -1.57 -0.97
N LYS A 153 -11.07 -0.84 -1.76
CA LYS A 153 -11.11 -0.90 -3.23
C LYS A 153 -10.74 -2.29 -3.74
N ALA A 154 -9.68 -2.92 -3.21
CA ALA A 154 -9.27 -4.28 -3.56
C ALA A 154 -10.37 -5.30 -3.23
N TYR A 155 -10.97 -5.23 -2.05
CA TYR A 155 -12.11 -6.06 -1.66
C TYR A 155 -13.30 -5.93 -2.62
N ASN A 156 -13.68 -4.71 -2.97
CA ASN A 156 -14.77 -4.46 -3.92
C ASN A 156 -14.46 -5.01 -5.33
N ASN A 157 -13.20 -5.14 -5.68
CA ASN A 157 -12.74 -5.80 -6.91
C ASN A 157 -12.66 -7.35 -6.77
N GLY A 158 -13.10 -7.91 -5.66
CA GLY A 158 -13.19 -9.35 -5.42
C GLY A 158 -11.89 -9.98 -4.89
N VAL A 159 -10.97 -9.18 -4.38
CA VAL A 159 -9.76 -9.68 -3.70
C VAL A 159 -10.13 -10.18 -2.30
N THR A 160 -9.69 -11.37 -1.95
CA THR A 160 -9.84 -11.91 -0.60
C THR A 160 -8.81 -11.27 0.33
N ILE A 161 -9.29 -10.69 1.45
CA ILE A 161 -8.41 -10.07 2.45
C ILE A 161 -8.46 -10.88 3.73
N CYS A 162 -7.30 -11.24 4.27
CA CYS A 162 -7.15 -11.99 5.51
C CYS A 162 -6.15 -11.25 6.42
N SER A 163 -6.55 -10.95 7.64
CA SER A 163 -5.71 -10.20 8.56
C SER A 163 -5.55 -10.88 9.92
N VAL A 164 -4.38 -10.75 10.51
CA VAL A 164 -4.11 -11.08 11.91
C VAL A 164 -3.72 -9.81 12.65
N LEU A 165 -4.53 -9.41 13.62
CA LEU A 165 -4.39 -8.18 14.36
C LEU A 165 -3.92 -8.45 15.79
N GLY A 166 -3.02 -7.62 16.29
CA GLY A 166 -2.52 -7.73 17.66
C GLY A 166 -3.44 -7.04 18.67
N ASN A 167 -3.15 -7.25 19.96
CA ASN A 167 -3.88 -6.65 21.09
C ASN A 167 -3.77 -5.10 21.16
N ASN A 168 -2.87 -4.52 20.38
CA ASN A 168 -2.66 -3.07 20.27
C ASN A 168 -3.55 -2.42 19.18
N VAL A 169 -4.43 -3.20 18.51
CA VAL A 169 -5.36 -2.69 17.51
C VAL A 169 -6.73 -2.48 18.15
N GLY A 170 -7.27 -1.28 18.06
CA GLY A 170 -8.54 -0.91 18.65
C GLY A 170 -9.74 -1.62 17.98
N SER A 171 -10.80 -1.86 18.77
CA SER A 171 -12.03 -2.56 18.32
C SER A 171 -12.69 -1.89 17.11
N SER A 172 -12.56 -0.58 16.97
CA SER A 172 -13.07 0.15 15.79
C SER A 172 -12.40 -0.28 14.49
N VAL A 173 -11.08 -0.52 14.52
CA VAL A 173 -10.34 -0.98 13.34
C VAL A 173 -10.62 -2.45 13.06
N ILE A 174 -10.73 -3.28 14.11
CA ILE A 174 -11.14 -4.68 13.97
C ILE A 174 -12.47 -4.75 13.23
N LYS A 175 -13.46 -3.93 13.63
CA LYS A 175 -14.77 -3.87 12.97
C LYS A 175 -14.67 -3.45 11.51
N LEU A 176 -13.90 -2.39 11.19
CA LEU A 176 -13.70 -1.92 9.82
C LEU A 176 -13.04 -2.99 8.93
N MET A 177 -12.08 -3.74 9.47
CA MET A 177 -11.43 -4.83 8.74
C MET A 177 -12.37 -6.03 8.56
N SER A 178 -13.24 -6.30 9.54
CA SER A 178 -14.26 -7.36 9.47
C SER A 178 -15.32 -7.13 8.37
N GLU A 179 -15.52 -5.87 7.96
CA GLU A 179 -16.41 -5.53 6.84
C GLU A 179 -15.82 -5.91 5.46
N ILE A 180 -14.51 -6.02 5.36
CA ILE A 180 -13.79 -6.21 4.09
C ILE A 180 -12.97 -7.50 4.02
N GLY A 181 -12.98 -8.33 5.07
CA GLY A 181 -12.18 -9.54 5.03
C GLY A 181 -12.28 -10.39 6.28
N VAL A 182 -11.58 -11.51 6.25
CA VAL A 182 -11.41 -12.40 7.38
C VAL A 182 -10.45 -11.76 8.38
N VAL A 183 -10.87 -11.68 9.64
CA VAL A 183 -10.08 -11.09 10.71
C VAL A 183 -9.84 -12.11 11.80
N ARG A 184 -8.59 -12.22 12.21
CA ARG A 184 -8.19 -12.95 13.41
C ARG A 184 -7.45 -12.02 14.36
N THR A 185 -7.54 -12.30 15.65
CA THR A 185 -6.87 -11.53 16.70
C THR A 185 -5.94 -12.40 17.51
N ARG A 186 -4.92 -11.80 18.11
CA ARG A 186 -4.04 -12.49 19.04
C ARG A 186 -3.58 -11.57 20.18
N ASP A 187 -3.24 -12.20 21.32
CA ASP A 187 -2.89 -11.48 22.55
C ASP A 187 -1.52 -10.80 22.52
N VAL A 188 -0.72 -11.05 21.48
CA VAL A 188 0.60 -10.43 21.26
C VAL A 188 0.63 -9.75 19.91
N THR A 189 1.46 -8.72 19.78
CA THR A 189 1.66 -8.03 18.51
C THR A 189 2.34 -8.97 17.51
N PRO A 190 1.73 -9.25 16.35
CA PRO A 190 2.35 -10.07 15.32
C PRO A 190 3.47 -9.31 14.60
N ALA A 191 4.35 -10.03 13.90
CA ALA A 191 5.28 -9.43 12.97
C ALA A 191 4.53 -8.69 11.86
N GLU A 192 5.02 -7.51 11.47
CA GLU A 192 4.42 -6.72 10.39
C GLU A 192 4.74 -7.35 9.04
N ILE A 193 3.76 -8.02 8.45
CA ILE A 193 3.90 -8.74 7.19
C ILE A 193 2.70 -8.43 6.30
N VAL A 194 2.93 -8.25 5.00
CA VAL A 194 1.90 -8.22 3.95
C VAL A 194 2.33 -9.15 2.84
N ILE A 195 1.44 -10.02 2.41
CA ILE A 195 1.65 -10.91 1.26
C ILE A 195 0.53 -10.66 0.26
N VAL A 196 0.88 -10.35 -0.99
CA VAL A 196 -0.07 -10.04 -2.05
C VAL A 196 0.05 -11.07 -3.16
N ASP A 197 -1.06 -11.72 -3.50
CA ASP A 197 -1.19 -12.69 -4.60
C ASP A 197 -0.12 -13.79 -4.61
N ARG A 198 0.50 -14.07 -3.46
CA ARG A 198 1.64 -14.99 -3.35
C ARG A 198 2.81 -14.63 -4.29
N LYS A 199 2.93 -13.37 -4.70
CA LYS A 199 3.97 -12.85 -5.61
C LYS A 199 4.85 -11.80 -4.99
N LEU A 200 4.37 -11.19 -3.91
CA LEU A 200 5.08 -10.15 -3.20
C LEU A 200 4.89 -10.36 -1.71
N SER A 201 5.97 -10.25 -0.96
CA SER A 201 5.93 -10.16 0.49
C SER A 201 6.61 -8.88 0.96
N PHE A 202 6.00 -8.22 1.91
CA PHE A 202 6.56 -7.12 2.69
C PHE A 202 6.79 -7.60 4.11
N LEU A 203 7.94 -7.26 4.67
CA LEU A 203 8.29 -7.48 6.07
C LEU A 203 8.88 -6.20 6.64
N ASN A 204 8.33 -5.71 7.75
CA ASN A 204 8.95 -4.63 8.51
C ASN A 204 9.84 -5.22 9.59
N ALA A 205 11.13 -4.96 9.50
CA ALA A 205 12.11 -5.35 10.49
C ALA A 205 12.46 -4.13 11.36
N LYS A 206 11.92 -4.10 12.59
CA LYS A 206 12.31 -3.11 13.58
C LYS A 206 13.64 -3.55 14.20
N SER A 207 14.66 -2.71 14.10
CA SER A 207 15.92 -2.94 14.80
C SER A 207 15.68 -2.83 16.31
N ILE A 208 16.19 -3.80 17.08
CA ILE A 208 16.21 -3.74 18.54
C ILE A 208 17.38 -2.86 19.02
N THR A 209 18.35 -2.61 18.15
CA THR A 209 19.52 -1.75 18.41
C THR A 209 19.36 -0.44 17.66
N GLU A 210 19.76 0.67 18.27
CA GLU A 210 19.73 2.02 17.71
C GLU A 210 20.30 2.04 16.28
N GLY A 211 19.43 2.31 15.31
CA GLY A 211 19.87 2.54 13.93
C GLY A 211 18.81 2.37 12.92
N SER A 212 18.31 2.25 12.11
CA SER A 212 17.38 2.32 11.00
C SER A 212 16.34 1.20 11.05
N ASP A 213 15.10 1.56 11.23
CA ASP A 213 13.98 0.72 10.87
C ASP A 213 14.02 0.56 9.33
N TYR A 214 14.06 -0.66 8.86
CA TYR A 214 13.99 -0.93 7.42
C TYR A 214 12.89 -1.93 7.11
N SER A 215 12.35 -1.82 5.92
CA SER A 215 11.40 -2.78 5.39
C SER A 215 11.99 -3.54 4.23
N VAL A 216 11.61 -4.80 4.11
CA VAL A 216 12.06 -5.68 3.04
C VAL A 216 10.87 -5.99 2.12
N PHE A 217 11.00 -5.69 0.84
CA PHE A 217 10.09 -6.13 -0.20
C PHE A 217 10.72 -7.29 -0.97
N ILE A 218 10.00 -8.39 -1.06
CA ILE A 218 10.45 -9.64 -1.65
C ILE A 218 9.51 -9.98 -2.82
N GLN A 219 10.06 -10.13 -4.01
CA GLN A 219 9.33 -10.56 -5.22
C GLN A 219 9.99 -11.82 -5.82
N GLU A 220 10.50 -12.68 -4.96
CA GLU A 220 11.08 -13.98 -5.30
C GLU A 220 10.16 -15.08 -4.79
N ASP A 221 9.66 -15.92 -5.67
CA ASP A 221 8.59 -16.90 -5.41
C ASP A 221 8.87 -17.78 -4.17
N GLU A 222 10.09 -18.34 -4.08
CA GLU A 222 10.49 -19.23 -2.98
C GLU A 222 10.54 -18.50 -1.63
N LEU A 223 11.04 -17.26 -1.62
CA LEU A 223 11.09 -16.45 -0.41
C LEU A 223 9.71 -15.97 0.02
N VAL A 224 8.84 -15.64 -0.92
CA VAL A 224 7.44 -15.30 -0.64
C VAL A 224 6.70 -16.51 -0.05
N ASP A 225 6.96 -17.72 -0.54
CA ASP A 225 6.40 -18.95 0.02
C ASP A 225 6.89 -19.19 1.46
N ILE A 226 8.18 -18.97 1.74
CA ILE A 226 8.74 -19.04 3.10
C ILE A 226 8.05 -18.05 4.03
N MET A 227 7.84 -16.80 3.57
CA MET A 227 7.10 -15.79 4.33
C MET A 227 5.64 -16.18 4.57
N GLY A 228 5.00 -16.84 3.59
CA GLY A 228 3.66 -17.41 3.72
C GLY A 228 3.58 -18.49 4.80
N TYR A 229 4.56 -19.39 4.85
CA TYR A 229 4.66 -20.39 5.92
C TYR A 229 4.95 -19.76 7.29
N TYR A 230 5.84 -18.78 7.34
CA TYR A 230 6.09 -18.04 8.59
C TYR A 230 4.79 -17.39 9.09
N PHE A 231 4.06 -16.68 8.20
CA PHE A 231 2.80 -16.04 8.55
C PHE A 231 1.77 -17.07 9.07
N TYR A 232 1.64 -18.21 8.38
CA TYR A 232 0.72 -19.28 8.76
C TYR A 232 1.00 -19.83 10.16
N TYR A 233 2.24 -20.27 10.42
CA TYR A 233 2.59 -20.90 11.68
C TYR A 233 2.74 -19.91 12.84
N MET A 234 3.28 -18.72 12.59
CA MET A 234 3.61 -17.76 13.63
C MET A 234 2.52 -16.74 13.90
N ASN A 235 1.71 -16.37 12.90
CA ASN A 235 0.67 -15.38 13.06
C ASN A 235 -0.74 -16.01 13.02
N TRP A 236 -1.02 -16.86 12.02
CA TRP A 236 -2.37 -17.37 11.78
C TRP A 236 -2.81 -18.44 12.80
N ILE A 237 -2.05 -19.54 12.93
CA ILE A 237 -2.45 -20.64 13.83
C ILE A 237 -2.69 -20.19 15.28
N PRO A 238 -1.81 -19.39 15.92
CA PRO A 238 -2.00 -18.98 17.31
C PRO A 238 -3.03 -17.86 17.52
N SER A 239 -3.77 -17.45 16.50
CA SER A 239 -4.79 -16.39 16.56
C SER A 239 -6.21 -16.97 16.61
N LYS A 240 -7.20 -16.13 16.98
CA LYS A 240 -8.63 -16.50 17.08
C LYS A 240 -9.44 -15.74 16.05
N TYR A 241 -10.49 -16.33 15.51
CA TYR A 241 -11.40 -15.67 14.58
C TYR A 241 -12.26 -14.60 15.26
N GLU A 242 -12.29 -13.42 14.66
CA GLU A 242 -13.32 -12.39 14.84
C GLU A 242 -14.37 -12.49 13.72
N THR A 243 -13.87 -12.69 12.48
CA THR A 243 -14.68 -12.89 11.28
C THR A 243 -14.12 -14.06 10.51
N ASP A 244 -14.93 -15.02 10.14
CA ASP A 244 -14.52 -16.24 9.48
C ASP A 244 -14.92 -16.28 7.99
N PHE A 245 -14.38 -17.24 7.25
CA PHE A 245 -14.61 -17.37 5.80
C PHE A 245 -16.08 -17.66 5.43
N SER A 246 -16.85 -18.26 6.33
CA SER A 246 -18.24 -18.64 6.07
C SER A 246 -19.17 -17.43 5.92
N GLN A 247 -18.73 -16.24 6.28
CA GLN A 247 -19.50 -15.00 6.17
C GLN A 247 -19.45 -14.41 4.75
N PHE A 248 -18.54 -14.87 3.91
CA PHE A 248 -18.35 -14.37 2.55
C PHE A 248 -19.01 -15.31 1.53
N ARG A 249 -19.59 -14.73 0.49
CA ARG A 249 -20.28 -15.50 -0.56
C ARG A 249 -19.34 -15.99 -1.67
N LYS A 250 -18.25 -15.28 -1.87
CA LYS A 250 -17.24 -15.56 -2.89
C LYS A 250 -15.86 -15.31 -2.31
N LEU A 251 -14.92 -16.15 -2.65
CA LEU A 251 -13.53 -16.01 -2.25
C LEU A 251 -12.61 -16.38 -3.41
N LYS A 252 -11.51 -15.65 -3.57
CA LYS A 252 -10.42 -15.99 -4.47
C LYS A 252 -9.17 -16.29 -3.66
N ILE A 253 -8.52 -17.40 -3.91
CA ILE A 253 -7.37 -17.84 -3.12
C ILE A 253 -6.34 -18.49 -4.05
N SER A 254 -5.07 -18.12 -3.87
CA SER A 254 -3.92 -18.71 -4.58
C SER A 254 -3.00 -19.54 -3.68
N THR A 255 -3.16 -19.42 -2.38
CA THR A 255 -2.35 -20.09 -1.36
C THR A 255 -3.04 -21.34 -0.83
N SER A 256 -2.40 -22.50 -0.89
CA SER A 256 -3.01 -23.79 -0.53
C SER A 256 -3.41 -23.90 0.95
N TRP A 257 -2.58 -23.41 1.87
CA TRP A 257 -2.94 -23.45 3.29
C TRP A 257 -4.15 -22.56 3.58
N LEU A 258 -4.25 -21.40 2.92
CA LEU A 258 -5.38 -20.49 3.08
C LEU A 258 -6.64 -21.09 2.46
N ALA A 259 -6.52 -21.77 1.31
CA ALA A 259 -7.62 -22.51 0.71
C ALA A 259 -8.15 -23.60 1.66
N CYS A 260 -7.27 -24.40 2.26
CA CYS A 260 -7.66 -25.42 3.22
C CYS A 260 -8.32 -24.84 4.47
N GLU A 261 -7.80 -23.73 5.02
CA GLU A 261 -8.43 -23.02 6.15
C GLU A 261 -9.84 -22.52 5.80
N ALA A 262 -10.01 -21.92 4.63
CA ALA A 262 -11.31 -21.45 4.17
C ALA A 262 -12.30 -22.60 3.98
N ILE A 263 -11.85 -23.68 3.32
CA ILE A 263 -12.68 -24.86 3.08
C ILE A 263 -13.14 -25.48 4.39
N ASP A 264 -12.23 -25.77 5.31
CA ASP A 264 -12.57 -26.37 6.61
C ASP A 264 -13.59 -25.51 7.36
N ASN A 265 -13.33 -24.22 7.46
CA ASN A 265 -14.19 -23.27 8.15
C ASN A 265 -15.61 -23.21 7.55
N ILE A 266 -15.73 -23.25 6.22
CA ILE A 266 -17.02 -23.20 5.52
C ILE A 266 -17.77 -24.53 5.68
N LEU A 267 -17.07 -25.67 5.52
CA LEU A 267 -17.68 -27.01 5.63
C LEU A 267 -18.12 -27.32 7.07
N GLU A 268 -17.38 -26.89 8.10
CA GLU A 268 -17.78 -26.99 9.50
C GLU A 268 -19.12 -26.29 9.78
N LYS A 269 -19.43 -25.21 9.05
CA LYS A 269 -20.73 -24.54 9.11
C LYS A 269 -21.82 -25.22 8.25
N ARG A 270 -21.54 -26.44 7.75
CA ARG A 270 -22.45 -27.23 6.88
C ARG A 270 -22.84 -26.52 5.59
N LYS A 271 -21.96 -25.68 5.05
CA LYS A 271 -22.14 -24.98 3.77
C LYS A 271 -21.46 -25.77 2.65
N ARG A 272 -22.02 -25.67 1.43
CA ARG A 272 -21.46 -26.25 0.22
C ARG A 272 -20.61 -25.23 -0.51
N ILE A 273 -19.57 -25.68 -1.18
CA ILE A 273 -18.64 -24.83 -1.92
C ILE A 273 -18.61 -25.32 -3.37
N ASN A 274 -19.17 -24.51 -4.29
CA ASN A 274 -18.93 -24.70 -5.72
C ASN A 274 -17.78 -23.77 -6.13
N ALA A 275 -16.81 -24.33 -6.83
CA ALA A 275 -15.58 -23.64 -7.16
C ALA A 275 -15.15 -23.85 -8.60
N THR A 276 -14.45 -22.83 -9.12
CA THR A 276 -13.64 -22.91 -10.34
C THR A 276 -12.17 -22.90 -9.94
N LEU A 277 -11.46 -23.95 -10.32
CA LEU A 277 -10.03 -24.13 -10.08
C LEU A 277 -9.27 -23.87 -11.36
N LYS A 278 -8.33 -22.93 -11.33
CA LYS A 278 -7.27 -22.82 -12.31
C LYS A 278 -6.02 -23.50 -11.76
N GLY A 279 -5.46 -24.44 -12.50
CA GLY A 279 -4.34 -25.25 -12.01
C GLY A 279 -3.50 -25.87 -13.12
N ILE A 280 -2.53 -26.69 -12.72
CA ILE A 280 -1.69 -27.47 -13.63
C ILE A 280 -1.95 -28.96 -13.38
N TYR A 281 -2.45 -29.64 -14.41
CA TYR A 281 -2.65 -31.09 -14.47
C TYR A 281 -1.84 -31.67 -15.63
N SER A 282 -1.03 -32.67 -15.36
CA SER A 282 -0.18 -33.31 -16.40
C SER A 282 0.62 -32.30 -17.24
N LEU A 283 1.23 -31.31 -16.59
CA LEU A 283 2.04 -30.23 -17.17
C LEU A 283 1.28 -29.24 -18.08
N LYS A 284 -0.05 -29.28 -18.08
CA LYS A 284 -0.90 -28.33 -18.83
C LYS A 284 -1.73 -27.51 -17.88
N GLU A 285 -1.93 -26.24 -18.21
CA GLU A 285 -2.93 -25.43 -17.51
C GLU A 285 -4.32 -25.95 -17.81
N VAL A 286 -5.15 -26.02 -16.76
CA VAL A 286 -6.53 -26.50 -16.82
C VAL A 286 -7.42 -25.60 -15.99
N ASP A 287 -8.66 -25.43 -16.46
CA ASP A 287 -9.75 -24.82 -15.73
C ASP A 287 -10.79 -25.91 -15.40
N MET A 288 -11.05 -26.16 -14.14
CA MET A 288 -11.97 -27.17 -13.65
C MET A 288 -13.07 -26.56 -12.81
N LYS A 289 -14.29 -27.05 -12.96
CA LYS A 289 -15.43 -26.66 -12.11
C LYS A 289 -15.95 -27.86 -11.35
N GLY A 290 -16.23 -27.67 -10.08
CA GLY A 290 -16.75 -28.76 -9.25
C GLY A 290 -17.16 -28.30 -7.86
N GLU A 291 -17.57 -29.27 -7.05
CA GLU A 291 -17.89 -29.09 -5.64
C GLU A 291 -16.69 -29.50 -4.78
N ILE A 292 -16.33 -28.70 -3.80
CA ILE A 292 -15.29 -29.06 -2.85
C ILE A 292 -15.88 -29.96 -1.77
N LYS A 293 -15.27 -31.13 -1.55
CA LYS A 293 -15.79 -32.16 -0.62
C LYS A 293 -15.13 -32.13 0.74
N SER A 294 -13.81 -32.00 0.79
CA SER A 294 -13.04 -32.06 2.04
C SER A 294 -11.63 -31.56 1.83
N THR A 295 -10.92 -31.34 2.92
CA THR A 295 -9.47 -31.12 2.93
C THR A 295 -8.72 -32.40 3.35
N VAL A 296 -7.46 -32.47 2.95
CA VAL A 296 -6.51 -33.48 3.43
C VAL A 296 -5.29 -32.75 3.95
N ARG A 297 -5.14 -32.70 5.26
CA ARG A 297 -4.09 -31.94 5.93
C ARG A 297 -3.22 -32.85 6.77
N ILE A 298 -1.92 -32.82 6.51
CA ILE A 298 -0.88 -33.45 7.34
C ILE A 298 0.09 -32.36 7.71
N GLN A 299 0.19 -32.07 9.00
CA GLN A 299 1.02 -30.97 9.50
C GLN A 299 2.45 -31.06 9.01
N GLY A 300 2.97 -29.97 8.42
CA GLY A 300 4.31 -29.90 7.87
C GLY A 300 4.54 -30.68 6.57
N VAL A 301 3.55 -31.44 6.08
CA VAL A 301 3.70 -32.32 4.91
C VAL A 301 2.71 -31.98 3.80
N LYS A 302 1.42 -31.86 4.11
CA LYS A 302 0.37 -31.78 3.10
C LYS A 302 -0.73 -30.79 3.47
N GLN A 303 -1.07 -29.93 2.54
CA GLN A 303 -2.19 -28.99 2.57
C GLN A 303 -2.91 -29.08 1.22
N SER A 304 -3.91 -29.93 1.13
CA SER A 304 -4.66 -30.20 -0.11
C SER A 304 -6.13 -30.34 0.17
N PHE A 305 -6.95 -30.28 -0.89
CA PHE A 305 -8.39 -30.50 -0.84
C PHE A 305 -8.87 -31.37 -2.00
N ILE A 306 -10.10 -31.85 -1.91
CA ILE A 306 -10.73 -32.68 -2.94
C ILE A 306 -11.75 -31.84 -3.68
N LEU A 307 -11.55 -31.71 -5.02
CA LEU A 307 -12.49 -31.11 -5.95
C LEU A 307 -13.21 -32.23 -6.71
N SER A 308 -14.50 -32.35 -6.50
CA SER A 308 -15.38 -33.33 -7.19
C SER A 308 -15.93 -32.69 -8.46
N THR A 309 -15.57 -33.24 -9.59
CA THR A 309 -16.08 -32.86 -10.92
C THR A 309 -17.03 -33.94 -11.45
N PRO A 310 -17.77 -33.71 -12.51
CA PRO A 310 -18.62 -34.76 -13.12
C PRO A 310 -17.86 -36.03 -13.51
N ASP A 311 -16.57 -35.92 -13.84
CA ASP A 311 -15.77 -37.05 -14.31
C ASP A 311 -15.18 -37.86 -13.15
N ARG A 312 -14.61 -37.19 -12.17
CA ARG A 312 -13.97 -37.82 -11.01
C ARG A 312 -13.61 -36.81 -9.93
N ASP A 313 -13.14 -37.31 -8.82
CA ASP A 313 -12.53 -36.51 -7.74
C ASP A 313 -11.04 -36.27 -8.04
N TYR A 314 -10.61 -35.03 -7.86
CA TYR A 314 -9.21 -34.61 -7.98
C TYR A 314 -8.67 -34.14 -6.65
N THR A 315 -7.47 -34.59 -6.32
CA THR A 315 -6.71 -34.02 -5.22
C THR A 315 -5.99 -32.76 -5.71
N VAL A 316 -6.16 -31.65 -4.99
CA VAL A 316 -5.60 -30.32 -5.36
C VAL A 316 -4.66 -29.85 -4.28
N GLY A 317 -3.42 -29.61 -4.63
CA GLY A 317 -2.38 -29.09 -3.72
C GLY A 317 -1.83 -27.73 -4.15
N GLY A 318 -0.85 -27.24 -3.41
CA GLY A 318 -0.17 -25.98 -3.73
C GLY A 318 0.71 -26.07 -4.98
N LYS A 319 1.29 -24.92 -5.38
CA LYS A 319 2.16 -24.77 -6.56
C LYS A 319 3.30 -25.80 -6.61
N ASN A 320 3.82 -26.18 -5.45
CA ASN A 320 4.93 -27.13 -5.31
C ASN A 320 4.46 -28.57 -4.97
N GLY A 321 3.15 -28.85 -5.00
CA GLY A 321 2.56 -30.15 -4.75
C GLY A 321 3.10 -31.19 -5.74
N LYS A 322 3.57 -32.32 -5.20
CA LYS A 322 4.08 -33.46 -5.99
C LYS A 322 3.25 -34.71 -5.79
N LEU A 323 2.35 -34.69 -4.81
CA LEU A 323 1.55 -35.84 -4.39
C LEU A 323 0.08 -35.72 -4.82
N GLU A 324 -0.29 -34.57 -5.35
CA GLU A 324 -1.65 -34.26 -5.76
C GLU A 324 -1.80 -34.33 -7.28
N ASP A 325 -3.03 -34.60 -7.74
CA ASP A 325 -3.36 -34.63 -9.17
C ASP A 325 -3.15 -33.25 -9.82
N VAL A 326 -3.58 -32.20 -9.16
CA VAL A 326 -3.59 -30.81 -9.67
C VAL A 326 -2.80 -29.91 -8.77
N ARG A 327 -1.92 -29.08 -9.35
CA ARG A 327 -1.24 -27.98 -8.66
C ARG A 327 -2.06 -26.71 -8.84
N MET A 328 -2.56 -26.17 -7.75
CA MET A 328 -3.39 -24.96 -7.74
C MET A 328 -2.60 -23.72 -8.16
N ILE A 329 -3.15 -22.95 -9.09
CA ILE A 329 -2.73 -21.58 -9.39
C ILE A 329 -3.69 -20.61 -8.70
N GLU A 330 -5.00 -20.80 -8.88
CA GLU A 330 -6.05 -19.97 -8.31
C GLU A 330 -7.31 -20.81 -8.06
N LEU A 331 -7.93 -20.61 -6.92
CA LEU A 331 -9.21 -21.17 -6.55
C LEU A 331 -10.23 -20.04 -6.40
N ASN A 332 -11.29 -20.09 -7.21
CA ASN A 332 -12.44 -19.21 -7.05
C ASN A 332 -13.58 -20.03 -6.42
N MET A 333 -13.94 -19.71 -5.20
CA MET A 333 -15.16 -20.22 -4.57
C MET A 333 -16.31 -19.36 -5.06
N ASP A 334 -17.03 -19.83 -6.09
CA ASP A 334 -18.00 -19.04 -6.86
C ASP A 334 -19.31 -18.86 -6.10
N SER A 335 -19.70 -19.87 -5.29
CA SER A 335 -20.86 -19.81 -4.42
C SER A 335 -20.64 -20.63 -3.15
N ILE A 336 -20.93 -20.01 -2.03
CA ILE A 336 -20.94 -20.62 -0.70
C ILE A 336 -22.39 -20.54 -0.22
N SER A 337 -23.07 -21.72 -0.16
CA SER A 337 -24.49 -21.83 0.18
C SER A 337 -24.72 -22.84 1.30
N ILE A 338 -25.86 -22.73 1.95
CA ILE A 338 -26.34 -23.71 2.97
C ILE A 338 -26.74 -24.98 2.28
#